data_cc1efcb7dd9e42188ae34fd99dd22e08
#
_entry.id   cc1efcb7dd9e42188ae34fd99dd22e08
#
_cell.length_a   1.000
_cell.length_b   1.000
_cell.length_c   1.000
_cell.angle_alpha   90.00
_cell.angle_beta   90.00
_cell.angle_gamma   90.00
#
_symmetry.space_group_name_H-M   'P 1'
#
loop_
_entity.id
_entity.type
_entity.pdbx_description
1 polymer ?
#
loop_
_entity_poly.entity_id
_entity_poly.type
_entity_poly.pdbx_seq_one_letter_code
_entity_poly.pdbx_strand_id
1 'polypeptide(L)'
;MELSELGELGLLAELERRGLVHGIEHDAAQVDGLVVTQDALVEGVHFRFELISWRDLGWRAAAVNLSDLAASGAEPIGLIVSFGAPGSTALGDVLELYEGMVETSVPVIGGDTTAADKVVLSVTAIGRSVRVPGRDGARPGDAVVVTGALGGAGAAFRRGELPRPPLRLREGRELAAHAHAMLDLSDGLAVDAAHLARRSGCRVEIELERVPLAEGATTDDLGFGEDYELLAAVEDPERFVVIGRCTDGAGVVFTLDGKPYDLRGWEHFQSQGSSARS
;
A
#
# COMPACT_ATOMS: atom_id res chain seq x y z
N MET A 1 -9.59 -4.99 -27.22
CA MET A 1 -8.75 -5.22 -26.04
C MET A 1 -9.55 -4.77 -24.82
N GLU A 2 -9.84 -5.66 -23.93
CA GLU A 2 -10.56 -5.39 -22.69
C GLU A 2 -9.55 -5.13 -21.56
N LEU A 3 -9.99 -4.51 -20.46
CA LEU A 3 -9.11 -4.24 -19.30
C LEU A 3 -8.54 -5.53 -18.70
N SER A 4 -9.31 -6.62 -18.73
CA SER A 4 -8.86 -7.96 -18.29
C SER A 4 -7.72 -8.54 -19.13
N GLU A 5 -7.56 -8.09 -20.38
CA GLU A 5 -6.45 -8.48 -21.25
C GLU A 5 -5.21 -7.58 -21.07
N LEU A 6 -5.45 -6.31 -20.72
CA LEU A 6 -4.41 -5.30 -20.60
C LEU A 6 -3.74 -5.29 -19.23
N GLY A 7 -4.51 -5.56 -18.17
CA GLY A 7 -4.09 -5.40 -16.78
C GLY A 7 -3.97 -3.94 -16.37
N GLU A 8 -3.72 -3.72 -15.08
CA GLU A 8 -3.55 -2.38 -14.52
C GLU A 8 -2.31 -1.67 -15.06
N LEU A 9 -1.16 -2.33 -14.98
CA LEU A 9 0.11 -1.76 -15.46
C LEU A 9 0.08 -1.44 -16.95
N GLY A 10 -0.60 -2.27 -17.75
CA GLY A 10 -0.79 -2.02 -19.17
C GLY A 10 -1.68 -0.80 -19.44
N LEU A 11 -2.75 -0.63 -18.65
CA LEU A 11 -3.62 0.55 -18.73
C LEU A 11 -2.83 1.83 -18.39
N LEU A 12 -2.11 1.83 -17.28
CA LEU A 12 -1.31 2.98 -16.85
C LEU A 12 -0.26 3.35 -17.89
N ALA A 13 0.49 2.37 -18.41
CA ALA A 13 1.47 2.61 -19.47
C ALA A 13 0.85 3.20 -20.75
N GLU A 14 -0.36 2.76 -21.15
CA GLU A 14 -1.04 3.32 -22.31
C GLU A 14 -1.54 4.75 -22.09
N LEU A 15 -2.01 5.07 -20.87
CA LEU A 15 -2.42 6.42 -20.49
C LEU A 15 -1.22 7.38 -20.50
N GLU A 16 -0.07 6.99 -19.93
CA GLU A 16 1.19 7.75 -19.96
C GLU A 16 1.66 7.97 -21.40
N ARG A 17 1.70 6.91 -22.21
CA ARG A 17 2.12 6.98 -23.61
C ARG A 17 1.29 7.96 -24.43
N ARG A 18 0.02 8.14 -24.10
CA ARG A 18 -0.88 9.11 -24.73
C ARG A 18 -0.81 10.51 -24.11
N GLY A 19 -0.06 10.70 -23.02
CA GLY A 19 -0.01 11.97 -22.29
C GLY A 19 -1.33 12.34 -21.61
N LEU A 20 -2.14 11.34 -21.24
CA LEU A 20 -3.43 11.54 -20.57
C LEU A 20 -3.29 11.58 -19.05
N VAL A 21 -2.21 11.05 -18.51
CA VAL A 21 -1.83 11.11 -17.09
C VAL A 21 -0.36 11.49 -16.97
N HIS A 22 -0.01 12.11 -15.84
CA HIS A 22 1.35 12.52 -15.51
C HIS A 22 1.62 12.28 -14.01
N GLY A 23 2.86 11.92 -13.67
CA GLY A 23 3.30 11.81 -12.28
C GLY A 23 2.73 10.63 -11.51
N ILE A 24 2.34 9.55 -12.20
CA ILE A 24 1.81 8.30 -11.60
C ILE A 24 2.92 7.34 -11.16
N GLU A 25 4.11 7.85 -10.91
CA GLU A 25 5.30 7.03 -10.66
C GLU A 25 5.52 6.76 -9.17
N HIS A 26 4.81 7.46 -8.30
CA HIS A 26 4.95 7.43 -6.85
C HIS A 26 3.61 7.14 -6.17
N ASP A 27 3.64 6.85 -4.86
CA ASP A 27 2.45 6.57 -4.04
C ASP A 27 1.51 7.78 -3.95
N ALA A 28 2.04 9.00 -4.06
CA ALA A 28 1.26 10.22 -4.00
C ALA A 28 1.74 11.29 -4.98
N ALA A 29 0.81 12.11 -5.44
CA ALA A 29 1.09 13.28 -6.28
C ALA A 29 1.56 14.47 -5.43
N GLN A 30 2.46 15.28 -5.99
CA GLN A 30 2.91 16.54 -5.39
C GLN A 30 2.34 17.73 -6.15
N VAL A 31 1.58 18.59 -5.47
CA VAL A 31 0.94 19.78 -6.05
C VAL A 31 1.10 20.96 -5.08
N ASP A 32 1.81 21.99 -5.50
CA ASP A 32 1.99 23.25 -4.72
C ASP A 32 2.41 23.03 -3.25
N GLY A 33 3.32 22.08 -3.01
CA GLY A 33 3.82 21.75 -1.68
C GLY A 33 2.85 20.87 -0.85
N LEU A 34 1.76 20.44 -1.44
CA LEU A 34 0.89 19.40 -0.91
C LEU A 34 1.30 18.03 -1.47
N VAL A 35 1.06 17.01 -0.67
CA VAL A 35 1.12 15.60 -1.04
C VAL A 35 -0.31 15.09 -1.04
N VAL A 36 -0.76 14.51 -2.14
CA VAL A 36 -2.15 14.07 -2.34
C VAL A 36 -2.16 12.65 -2.88
N THR A 37 -2.90 11.77 -2.24
CA THR A 37 -3.14 10.41 -2.69
C THR A 37 -4.62 10.08 -2.66
N GLN A 38 -5.04 9.05 -3.39
CA GLN A 38 -6.42 8.60 -3.42
C GLN A 38 -6.52 7.11 -3.69
N ASP A 39 -7.25 6.42 -2.81
CA ASP A 39 -7.64 5.03 -2.95
C ASP A 39 -9.15 4.84 -2.93
N ALA A 40 -9.59 3.76 -3.57
CA ALA A 40 -10.99 3.36 -3.59
C ALA A 40 -11.17 1.96 -2.99
N LEU A 41 -12.14 1.81 -2.11
CA LEU A 41 -12.59 0.54 -1.56
C LEU A 41 -14.00 0.21 -2.09
N VAL A 42 -14.15 -0.95 -2.72
CA VAL A 42 -15.40 -1.41 -3.34
C VAL A 42 -15.84 -2.72 -2.70
N GLU A 43 -17.08 -2.77 -2.23
CA GLU A 43 -17.69 -3.99 -1.67
C GLU A 43 -17.66 -5.14 -2.66
N GLY A 44 -17.21 -6.30 -2.19
CA GLY A 44 -17.05 -7.52 -2.98
C GLY A 44 -15.77 -7.56 -3.83
N VAL A 45 -14.95 -6.49 -3.80
CA VAL A 45 -13.62 -6.42 -4.42
C VAL A 45 -12.56 -6.32 -3.33
N HIS A 46 -12.57 -5.24 -2.56
CA HIS A 46 -11.55 -4.94 -1.54
C HIS A 46 -11.99 -5.35 -0.12
N PHE A 47 -13.28 -5.50 0.11
CA PHE A 47 -13.82 -5.93 1.40
C PHE A 47 -15.16 -6.65 1.25
N ARG A 48 -15.54 -7.39 2.28
CA ARG A 48 -16.86 -8.01 2.47
C ARG A 48 -17.27 -7.81 3.92
N PHE A 49 -18.53 -7.48 4.18
CA PHE A 49 -19.03 -7.25 5.55
C PHE A 49 -19.02 -8.49 6.44
N GLU A 50 -18.85 -9.69 5.88
CA GLU A 50 -18.62 -10.92 6.65
C GLU A 50 -17.24 -10.93 7.33
N LEU A 51 -16.28 -10.11 6.83
CA LEU A 51 -14.89 -10.07 7.30
C LEU A 51 -14.54 -8.79 8.05
N ILE A 52 -15.38 -7.73 7.98
CA ILE A 52 -15.05 -6.42 8.52
C ILE A 52 -16.32 -5.70 9.03
N SER A 53 -16.21 -5.03 10.16
CA SER A 53 -17.25 -4.14 10.67
C SER A 53 -17.25 -2.78 9.93
N TRP A 54 -18.34 -2.02 10.02
CA TRP A 54 -18.39 -0.67 9.49
C TRP A 54 -17.32 0.26 10.10
N ARG A 55 -17.05 0.11 11.39
CA ARG A 55 -16.02 0.88 12.08
C ARG A 55 -14.61 0.54 11.59
N ASP A 56 -14.32 -0.75 11.43
CA ASP A 56 -13.01 -1.18 10.90
C ASP A 56 -12.84 -0.84 9.43
N LEU A 57 -13.92 -0.87 8.64
CA LEU A 57 -13.92 -0.39 7.26
C LEU A 57 -13.59 1.10 7.19
N GLY A 58 -14.14 1.91 8.09
CA GLY A 58 -13.81 3.33 8.20
C GLY A 58 -12.34 3.58 8.52
N TRP A 59 -11.81 2.88 9.54
CA TRP A 59 -10.38 2.90 9.84
C TRP A 59 -9.56 2.55 8.60
N ARG A 60 -9.89 1.43 7.95
CA ARG A 60 -9.16 0.93 6.79
C ARG A 60 -9.16 1.92 5.64
N ALA A 61 -10.31 2.49 5.30
CA ALA A 61 -10.45 3.46 4.22
C ALA A 61 -9.58 4.72 4.44
N ALA A 62 -9.42 5.15 5.68
CA ALA A 62 -8.49 6.21 6.03
C ALA A 62 -7.04 5.72 6.01
N ALA A 63 -6.76 4.55 6.64
CA ALA A 63 -5.41 4.05 6.87
C ALA A 63 -4.65 3.71 5.59
N VAL A 64 -5.31 3.16 4.56
CA VAL A 64 -4.65 2.84 3.27
C VAL A 64 -4.11 4.12 2.62
N ASN A 65 -4.89 5.20 2.58
CA ASN A 65 -4.45 6.50 2.08
C ASN A 65 -3.38 7.17 2.97
N LEU A 66 -3.48 6.98 4.28
CA LEU A 66 -2.46 7.48 5.21
C LEU A 66 -1.14 6.70 5.09
N SER A 67 -1.18 5.48 4.58
CA SER A 67 0.00 4.68 4.24
C SER A 67 0.79 5.32 3.10
N ASP A 68 0.13 5.75 2.02
CA ASP A 68 0.77 6.50 0.93
C ASP A 68 1.38 7.83 1.40
N LEU A 69 0.67 8.55 2.29
CA LEU A 69 1.22 9.75 2.90
C LEU A 69 2.45 9.42 3.75
N ALA A 70 2.44 8.29 4.48
CA ALA A 70 3.61 7.83 5.23
C ALA A 70 4.76 7.46 4.29
N ALA A 71 4.50 6.75 3.19
CA ALA A 71 5.48 6.43 2.14
C ALA A 71 6.07 7.69 1.48
N SER A 72 5.31 8.78 1.49
CA SER A 72 5.74 10.10 1.00
C SER A 72 6.36 10.98 2.09
N GLY A 73 6.54 10.48 3.31
CA GLY A 73 7.05 11.26 4.46
C GLY A 73 6.17 12.46 4.83
N ALA A 74 4.88 12.41 4.52
CA ALA A 74 3.98 13.53 4.69
C ALA A 74 3.29 13.52 6.06
N GLU A 75 3.05 14.74 6.58
CA GLU A 75 2.18 14.97 7.72
C GLU A 75 0.75 15.20 7.22
N PRO A 76 -0.23 14.39 7.65
CA PRO A 76 -1.61 14.52 7.20
C PRO A 76 -2.25 15.85 7.59
N ILE A 77 -3.06 16.41 6.69
CA ILE A 77 -3.88 17.60 6.91
C ILE A 77 -5.34 17.21 7.07
N GLY A 78 -5.84 16.29 6.24
CA GLY A 78 -7.23 15.87 6.27
C GLY A 78 -7.59 14.90 5.15
N LEU A 79 -8.79 14.34 5.27
CA LEU A 79 -9.38 13.39 4.33
C LEU A 79 -10.58 14.02 3.61
N ILE A 80 -10.73 13.73 2.32
CA ILE A 80 -11.93 14.01 1.53
C ILE A 80 -12.52 12.66 1.14
N VAL A 81 -13.82 12.44 1.44
CA VAL A 81 -14.45 11.13 1.33
C VAL A 81 -15.64 11.19 0.36
N SER A 82 -15.54 10.44 -0.74
CA SER A 82 -16.72 10.13 -1.56
C SER A 82 -17.30 8.80 -1.11
N PHE A 83 -18.55 8.82 -0.64
CA PHE A 83 -19.27 7.69 -0.11
C PHE A 83 -20.49 7.36 -0.97
N GLY A 84 -20.50 6.16 -1.58
CA GLY A 84 -21.64 5.60 -2.27
C GLY A 84 -22.20 4.40 -1.50
N ALA A 85 -23.52 4.31 -1.34
CA ALA A 85 -24.15 3.19 -0.66
C ALA A 85 -25.59 2.94 -1.12
N PRO A 86 -26.16 1.73 -0.90
CA PRO A 86 -27.59 1.48 -1.07
C PRO A 86 -28.43 2.38 -0.16
N GLY A 87 -29.58 2.85 -0.66
CA GLY A 87 -30.49 3.68 0.14
C GLY A 87 -31.09 2.96 1.35
N SER A 88 -30.92 1.66 1.47
CA SER A 88 -31.30 0.84 2.64
C SER A 88 -30.23 0.78 3.73
N THR A 89 -29.04 1.36 3.52
CA THR A 89 -27.96 1.38 4.52
C THR A 89 -28.42 2.15 5.76
N ALA A 90 -28.24 1.56 6.94
CA ALA A 90 -28.68 2.18 8.17
C ALA A 90 -27.80 3.37 8.56
N LEU A 91 -28.39 4.43 9.10
CA LEU A 91 -27.63 5.59 9.58
C LEU A 91 -26.57 5.21 10.63
N GLY A 92 -26.88 4.25 11.53
CA GLY A 92 -25.94 3.77 12.54
C GLY A 92 -24.66 3.21 11.92
N ASP A 93 -24.77 2.45 10.84
CA ASP A 93 -23.64 1.87 10.10
C ASP A 93 -22.75 2.97 9.50
N VAL A 94 -23.36 3.99 8.91
CA VAL A 94 -22.63 5.12 8.34
C VAL A 94 -21.91 5.92 9.44
N LEU A 95 -22.55 6.10 10.60
CA LEU A 95 -21.90 6.77 11.73
C LEU A 95 -20.69 5.98 12.24
N GLU A 96 -20.82 4.65 12.40
CA GLU A 96 -19.68 3.80 12.76
C GLU A 96 -18.53 3.89 11.76
N LEU A 97 -18.84 3.93 10.45
CA LEU A 97 -17.83 4.12 9.40
C LEU A 97 -17.01 5.41 9.62
N TYR A 98 -17.69 6.53 9.81
CA TYR A 98 -17.00 7.81 10.03
C TYR A 98 -16.30 7.88 11.39
N GLU A 99 -16.85 7.26 12.42
CA GLU A 99 -16.16 7.11 13.71
C GLU A 99 -14.85 6.33 13.56
N GLY A 100 -14.85 5.25 12.76
CA GLY A 100 -13.65 4.50 12.44
C GLY A 100 -12.57 5.34 11.72
N MET A 101 -12.98 6.21 10.78
CA MET A 101 -12.05 7.13 10.11
C MET A 101 -11.43 8.12 11.11
N VAL A 102 -12.23 8.69 12.00
CA VAL A 102 -11.76 9.69 13.00
C VAL A 102 -10.80 9.08 14.02
N GLU A 103 -10.87 7.78 14.29
CA GLU A 103 -9.91 7.08 15.17
C GLU A 103 -8.47 7.18 14.65
N THR A 104 -8.23 7.43 13.36
CA THR A 104 -6.88 7.70 12.81
C THR A 104 -6.29 9.04 13.29
N SER A 105 -7.07 9.86 13.97
CA SER A 105 -6.72 11.23 14.40
C SER A 105 -6.52 12.21 13.24
N VAL A 106 -6.95 11.86 12.02
CA VAL A 106 -6.95 12.75 10.85
C VAL A 106 -8.39 13.17 10.54
N PRO A 107 -8.69 14.48 10.45
CA PRO A 107 -10.06 14.93 10.25
C PRO A 107 -10.58 14.65 8.84
N VAL A 108 -11.85 14.29 8.72
CA VAL A 108 -12.59 14.36 7.45
C VAL A 108 -13.00 15.81 7.23
N ILE A 109 -12.50 16.43 6.17
CA ILE A 109 -12.66 17.88 5.88
C ILE A 109 -13.61 18.17 4.72
N GLY A 110 -14.11 17.16 4.04
CA GLY A 110 -15.05 17.30 2.93
C GLY A 110 -15.38 15.98 2.27
N GLY A 111 -16.16 16.05 1.21
CA GLY A 111 -16.53 14.86 0.43
C GLY A 111 -17.86 15.01 -0.29
N ASP A 112 -18.34 13.87 -0.78
CA ASP A 112 -19.63 13.74 -1.47
C ASP A 112 -20.34 12.46 -1.02
N THR A 113 -21.66 12.41 -1.16
CA THR A 113 -22.47 11.25 -0.81
C THR A 113 -23.48 10.98 -1.93
N THR A 114 -23.53 9.74 -2.42
CA THR A 114 -24.41 9.34 -3.51
C THR A 114 -25.04 7.97 -3.26
N ALA A 115 -26.14 7.70 -3.96
CA ALA A 115 -26.72 6.36 -4.00
C ALA A 115 -25.88 5.45 -4.92
N ALA A 116 -25.67 4.20 -4.50
CA ALA A 116 -25.02 3.16 -5.27
C ALA A 116 -25.62 1.78 -4.94
N ASP A 117 -25.43 0.79 -5.80
CA ASP A 117 -25.91 -0.58 -5.59
C ASP A 117 -25.09 -1.34 -4.52
N LYS A 118 -23.88 -0.89 -4.25
CA LYS A 118 -22.92 -1.44 -3.30
C LYS A 118 -22.25 -0.31 -2.54
N VAL A 119 -21.61 -0.65 -1.42
CA VAL A 119 -20.78 0.32 -0.72
C VAL A 119 -19.49 0.57 -1.49
N VAL A 120 -19.26 1.84 -1.80
CA VAL A 120 -18.06 2.34 -2.47
C VAL A 120 -17.54 3.52 -1.66
N LEU A 121 -16.26 3.46 -1.34
CA LEU A 121 -15.54 4.53 -0.69
C LEU A 121 -14.41 4.96 -1.62
N SER A 122 -14.27 6.25 -1.86
CA SER A 122 -13.07 6.83 -2.44
C SER A 122 -12.59 7.91 -1.50
N VAL A 123 -11.40 7.70 -0.95
CA VAL A 123 -10.81 8.59 0.04
C VAL A 123 -9.59 9.25 -0.56
N THR A 124 -9.55 10.56 -0.49
CA THR A 124 -8.37 11.35 -0.83
C THR A 124 -7.73 11.83 0.46
N ALA A 125 -6.46 11.50 0.68
CA ALA A 125 -5.69 12.06 1.79
C ALA A 125 -4.80 13.20 1.30
N ILE A 126 -4.78 14.27 2.07
CA ILE A 126 -3.97 15.46 1.81
C ILE A 126 -2.98 15.62 2.95
N GLY A 127 -1.71 15.82 2.60
CA GLY A 127 -0.63 16.04 3.56
C GLY A 127 0.39 17.06 3.08
N ARG A 128 1.43 17.26 3.87
CA ARG A 128 2.62 18.06 3.52
C ARG A 128 3.88 17.32 3.86
N SER A 129 4.86 17.39 2.95
CA SER A 129 6.20 16.89 3.21
C SER A 129 7.24 17.92 2.77
N VAL A 130 8.34 17.99 3.50
CA VAL A 130 9.51 18.78 3.11
C VAL A 130 10.38 18.03 2.11
N ARG A 131 10.24 16.70 2.06
CA ARG A 131 10.95 15.80 1.16
C ARG A 131 10.13 14.54 0.92
N VAL A 132 9.84 14.26 -0.33
CA VAL A 132 9.19 13.02 -0.78
C VAL A 132 10.27 12.15 -1.43
N PRO A 133 10.65 10.99 -0.84
CA PRO A 133 11.68 10.12 -1.40
C PRO A 133 11.33 9.57 -2.78
N GLY A 134 10.06 9.17 -2.98
CA GLY A 134 9.59 8.48 -4.18
C GLY A 134 10.09 7.04 -4.27
N ARG A 135 9.77 6.38 -5.39
CA ARG A 135 10.12 4.97 -5.65
C ARG A 135 11.41 4.78 -6.46
N ASP A 136 12.09 5.86 -6.88
CA ASP A 136 13.05 5.88 -8.00
C ASP A 136 14.48 6.29 -7.63
N GLY A 137 14.81 6.37 -6.35
CA GLY A 137 16.09 6.91 -5.90
C GLY A 137 17.07 5.89 -5.32
N ALA A 138 16.69 4.60 -5.20
CA ALA A 138 17.54 3.58 -4.59
C ALA A 138 18.82 3.32 -5.40
N ARG A 139 19.92 3.04 -4.71
CA ARG A 139 21.26 2.92 -5.28
C ARG A 139 21.93 1.62 -4.86
N PRO A 140 22.81 1.05 -5.69
CA PRO A 140 23.68 -0.03 -5.25
C PRO A 140 24.44 0.36 -3.98
N GLY A 141 24.38 -0.50 -2.97
CA GLY A 141 24.97 -0.26 -1.65
C GLY A 141 23.94 0.11 -0.57
N ASP A 142 22.75 0.58 -0.93
CA ASP A 142 21.69 0.88 0.04
C ASP A 142 21.22 -0.39 0.75
N ALA A 143 20.98 -0.29 2.05
CA ALA A 143 20.23 -1.27 2.80
C ALA A 143 18.73 -1.16 2.46
N VAL A 144 18.06 -2.31 2.34
CA VAL A 144 16.61 -2.39 2.18
C VAL A 144 16.01 -2.70 3.54
N VAL A 145 15.15 -1.81 4.04
CA VAL A 145 14.58 -1.86 5.39
C VAL A 145 13.05 -1.90 5.37
N VAL A 146 12.48 -2.43 6.45
CA VAL A 146 11.02 -2.38 6.70
C VAL A 146 10.72 -1.80 8.08
N THR A 147 9.53 -1.21 8.23
CA THR A 147 9.09 -0.56 9.47
C THR A 147 8.51 -1.52 10.50
N GLY A 148 8.03 -2.69 10.09
CA GLY A 148 7.41 -3.64 10.99
C GLY A 148 7.33 -5.06 10.45
N ALA A 149 6.54 -5.90 11.12
CA ALA A 149 6.36 -7.29 10.77
C ALA A 149 5.39 -7.44 9.60
N LEU A 150 5.71 -8.33 8.65
CA LEU A 150 4.97 -8.57 7.41
C LEU A 150 4.20 -9.89 7.44
N GLY A 151 3.28 -10.06 6.47
CA GLY A 151 2.45 -11.25 6.30
C GLY A 151 1.26 -11.32 7.25
N GLY A 152 1.05 -10.27 8.06
CA GLY A 152 -0.03 -10.21 9.04
C GLY A 152 -1.42 -10.23 8.40
N ALA A 153 -1.58 -9.53 7.29
CA ALA A 153 -2.83 -9.49 6.54
C ALA A 153 -3.17 -10.88 5.94
N GLY A 154 -2.19 -11.56 5.33
CA GLY A 154 -2.37 -12.92 4.80
C GLY A 154 -2.72 -13.94 5.90
N ALA A 155 -2.03 -13.89 7.03
CA ALA A 155 -2.32 -14.75 8.18
C ALA A 155 -3.73 -14.50 8.74
N ALA A 156 -4.18 -13.25 8.84
CA ALA A 156 -5.52 -12.88 9.29
C ALA A 156 -6.59 -13.35 8.29
N PHE A 157 -6.35 -13.13 7.00
CA PHE A 157 -7.28 -13.55 5.94
C PHE A 157 -7.54 -15.07 5.96
N ARG A 158 -6.50 -15.89 6.20
CA ARG A 158 -6.67 -17.35 6.38
C ARG A 158 -7.57 -17.73 7.57
N ARG A 159 -7.72 -16.84 8.56
CA ARG A 159 -8.65 -17.01 9.69
C ARG A 159 -10.03 -16.41 9.44
N GLY A 160 -10.27 -15.84 8.24
CA GLY A 160 -11.52 -15.16 7.92
C GLY A 160 -11.62 -13.76 8.54
N GLU A 161 -10.50 -13.09 8.70
CA GLU A 161 -10.39 -11.75 9.29
C GLU A 161 -9.78 -10.77 8.27
N LEU A 162 -10.21 -9.52 8.31
CA LEU A 162 -9.56 -8.42 7.59
C LEU A 162 -9.06 -7.40 8.63
N PRO A 163 -7.76 -7.37 8.95
CA PRO A 163 -7.24 -6.58 10.04
C PRO A 163 -7.19 -5.09 9.71
N ARG A 164 -7.10 -4.27 10.74
CA ARG A 164 -6.81 -2.84 10.61
C ARG A 164 -5.35 -2.64 10.15
N PRO A 165 -5.10 -1.91 9.04
CA PRO A 165 -3.74 -1.54 8.66
C PRO A 165 -3.06 -0.69 9.76
N PRO A 166 -1.74 -0.82 9.95
CA PRO A 166 -1.00 0.05 10.85
C PRO A 166 -0.90 1.47 10.29
N LEU A 167 -0.66 2.46 11.16
CA LEU A 167 -0.32 3.82 10.75
C LEU A 167 1.17 4.05 10.94
N ARG A 168 1.93 4.24 9.86
CA ARG A 168 3.39 4.44 9.86
C ARG A 168 3.81 5.88 9.59
N LEU A 169 2.94 6.84 9.90
CA LEU A 169 3.16 8.27 9.63
C LEU A 169 4.41 8.83 10.32
N ARG A 170 4.73 8.38 11.52
CA ARG A 170 5.94 8.81 12.24
C ARG A 170 7.19 8.20 11.62
N GLU A 171 7.17 6.90 11.41
CA GLU A 171 8.25 6.13 10.79
C GLU A 171 8.52 6.63 9.36
N GLY A 172 7.46 6.94 8.60
CA GLY A 172 7.56 7.49 7.26
C GLY A 172 8.28 8.84 7.22
N ARG A 173 7.94 9.78 8.13
CA ARG A 173 8.64 11.06 8.22
C ARG A 173 10.11 10.91 8.64
N GLU A 174 10.40 9.96 9.53
CA GLU A 174 11.75 9.65 9.97
C GLU A 174 12.59 9.10 8.80
N LEU A 175 12.08 8.08 8.10
CA LEU A 175 12.73 7.51 6.92
C LEU A 175 12.87 8.52 5.78
N ALA A 176 11.85 9.31 5.51
CA ALA A 176 11.86 10.28 4.42
C ALA A 176 13.00 11.30 4.53
N ALA A 177 13.51 11.56 5.74
CA ALA A 177 14.62 12.49 5.94
C ALA A 177 15.91 12.03 5.20
N HIS A 178 16.12 10.72 5.05
CA HIS A 178 17.36 10.15 4.52
C HIS A 178 17.18 9.00 3.52
N ALA A 179 15.96 8.42 3.38
CA ALA A 179 15.72 7.37 2.40
C ALA A 179 15.99 7.85 0.97
N HIS A 180 16.67 7.03 0.17
CA HIS A 180 16.84 7.28 -1.25
C HIS A 180 15.57 6.94 -2.04
N ALA A 181 14.89 5.85 -1.66
CA ALA A 181 13.58 5.49 -2.18
C ALA A 181 12.73 4.89 -1.06
N MET A 182 11.42 5.06 -1.14
CA MET A 182 10.47 4.53 -0.17
C MET A 182 9.09 4.35 -0.83
N LEU A 183 8.38 3.31 -0.42
CA LEU A 183 6.99 3.02 -0.76
C LEU A 183 6.34 2.24 0.38
N ASP A 184 5.04 2.10 0.36
CA ASP A 184 4.34 1.18 1.26
C ASP A 184 4.17 -0.22 0.64
N LEU A 185 3.81 -1.21 1.46
CA LEU A 185 3.62 -2.60 1.07
C LEU A 185 2.11 -2.90 1.00
N SER A 186 1.52 -2.65 -0.17
CA SER A 186 0.09 -2.86 -0.45
C SER A 186 -0.18 -4.13 -1.27
N ASP A 187 0.66 -4.45 -2.25
CA ASP A 187 0.50 -5.57 -3.18
C ASP A 187 1.33 -6.82 -2.81
N GLY A 188 2.09 -6.70 -1.73
CA GLY A 188 2.97 -7.73 -1.20
C GLY A 188 4.43 -7.51 -1.55
N LEU A 189 5.31 -8.03 -0.70
CA LEU A 189 6.75 -7.77 -0.75
C LEU A 189 7.36 -8.02 -2.13
N ALA A 190 6.85 -9.00 -2.89
CA ALA A 190 7.39 -9.31 -4.21
C ALA A 190 7.10 -8.22 -5.25
N VAL A 191 5.85 -7.73 -5.29
CA VAL A 191 5.41 -6.73 -6.26
C VAL A 191 5.99 -5.37 -5.90
N ASP A 192 5.91 -4.98 -4.65
CA ASP A 192 6.34 -3.67 -4.18
C ASP A 192 7.88 -3.51 -4.25
N ALA A 193 8.64 -4.55 -3.89
CA ALA A 193 10.10 -4.55 -4.12
C ALA A 193 10.46 -4.49 -5.61
N ALA A 194 9.65 -5.10 -6.49
CA ALA A 194 9.86 -5.00 -7.93
C ALA A 194 9.56 -3.60 -8.47
N HIS A 195 8.58 -2.89 -7.89
CA HIS A 195 8.34 -1.48 -8.19
C HIS A 195 9.56 -0.62 -7.84
N LEU A 196 10.10 -0.76 -6.64
CA LEU A 196 11.29 -0.05 -6.17
C LEU A 196 12.50 -0.34 -7.07
N ALA A 197 12.78 -1.62 -7.35
CA ALA A 197 13.91 -2.05 -8.19
C ALA A 197 13.81 -1.49 -9.61
N ARG A 198 12.63 -1.61 -10.24
CA ARG A 198 12.39 -1.16 -11.61
C ARG A 198 12.51 0.36 -11.75
N ARG A 199 11.90 1.13 -10.83
CA ARG A 199 11.91 2.59 -10.87
C ARG A 199 13.30 3.15 -10.58
N SER A 200 14.05 2.51 -9.68
CA SER A 200 15.42 2.91 -9.33
C SER A 200 16.49 2.41 -10.32
N GLY A 201 16.17 1.47 -11.21
CA GLY A 201 17.12 0.90 -12.15
C GLY A 201 18.24 0.07 -11.48
N CYS A 202 17.98 -0.52 -10.33
CA CYS A 202 18.90 -1.37 -9.59
C CYS A 202 18.31 -2.77 -9.36
N ARG A 203 19.10 -3.67 -8.81
CA ARG A 203 18.61 -4.96 -8.30
C ARG A 203 18.36 -4.83 -6.80
N VAL A 204 17.25 -5.40 -6.34
CA VAL A 204 16.93 -5.55 -4.92
C VAL A 204 17.10 -7.02 -4.54
N GLU A 205 17.96 -7.30 -3.56
CA GLU A 205 18.21 -8.64 -3.00
C GLU A 205 17.62 -8.69 -1.60
N ILE A 206 16.67 -9.60 -1.34
CA ILE A 206 15.99 -9.76 -0.06
C ILE A 206 16.23 -11.15 0.51
N GLU A 207 16.68 -11.21 1.76
CA GLU A 207 16.90 -12.42 2.56
C GLU A 207 15.64 -12.65 3.41
N LEU A 208 14.77 -13.59 2.99
CA LEU A 208 13.44 -13.79 3.62
C LEU A 208 13.53 -14.23 5.09
N GLU A 209 14.61 -14.88 5.49
CA GLU A 209 14.90 -15.23 6.88
C GLU A 209 15.12 -14.00 7.79
N ARG A 210 15.39 -12.83 7.20
CA ARG A 210 15.53 -11.55 7.94
C ARG A 210 14.24 -10.76 8.02
N VAL A 211 13.23 -11.12 7.22
CA VAL A 211 11.95 -10.43 7.24
C VAL A 211 11.23 -10.75 8.56
N PRO A 212 10.90 -9.75 9.38
CA PRO A 212 10.12 -10.00 10.58
C PRO A 212 8.71 -10.43 10.19
N LEU A 213 8.32 -11.65 10.55
CA LEU A 213 6.98 -12.16 10.30
C LEU A 213 6.03 -11.77 11.42
N ALA A 214 4.81 -11.39 11.07
CA ALA A 214 3.73 -11.18 12.02
C ALA A 214 3.31 -12.49 12.68
N GLU A 215 2.62 -12.40 13.81
CA GLU A 215 2.15 -13.60 14.54
C GLU A 215 1.27 -14.49 13.67
N GLY A 216 1.64 -15.75 13.55
CA GLY A 216 0.96 -16.73 12.73
C GLY A 216 1.16 -16.60 11.23
N ALA A 217 2.01 -15.64 10.78
CA ALA A 217 2.39 -15.51 9.38
C ALA A 217 3.47 -16.52 9.00
N THR A 218 3.49 -16.86 7.72
CA THR A 218 4.50 -17.68 7.07
C THR A 218 5.16 -16.90 5.94
N THR A 219 6.24 -17.42 5.38
CA THR A 219 6.92 -16.79 4.24
C THR A 219 6.00 -16.59 3.03
N ASP A 220 5.06 -17.50 2.79
CA ASP A 220 4.10 -17.39 1.69
C ASP A 220 3.13 -16.20 1.87
N ASP A 221 2.83 -15.80 3.11
CA ASP A 221 1.96 -14.66 3.40
C ASP A 221 2.57 -13.31 3.00
N LEU A 222 3.90 -13.25 2.81
CA LEU A 222 4.60 -12.06 2.35
C LEU A 222 4.17 -11.61 0.94
N GLY A 223 3.60 -12.51 0.16
CA GLY A 223 3.03 -12.24 -1.16
C GLY A 223 1.56 -11.83 -1.16
N PHE A 224 0.89 -11.83 0.01
CA PHE A 224 -0.55 -11.52 0.08
C PHE A 224 -0.85 -10.04 -0.16
N GLY A 225 0.02 -9.17 0.31
CA GLY A 225 -0.18 -7.71 0.35
C GLY A 225 -0.95 -7.27 1.59
N GLU A 226 -1.38 -6.01 1.57
CA GLU A 226 -2.22 -5.36 2.60
C GLU A 226 -1.56 -5.26 4.00
N ASP A 227 -0.23 -5.36 4.07
CA ASP A 227 0.51 -5.17 5.32
C ASP A 227 0.67 -3.68 5.70
N TYR A 228 0.71 -2.77 4.70
CA TYR A 228 0.83 -1.33 4.89
C TYR A 228 1.97 -0.90 5.82
N GLU A 229 3.03 -1.70 5.82
CA GLU A 229 4.34 -1.32 6.34
C GLU A 229 5.12 -0.57 5.26
N LEU A 230 6.18 0.15 5.63
CA LEU A 230 7.02 0.84 4.66
C LEU A 230 8.23 -0.01 4.28
N LEU A 231 8.57 0.00 3.00
CA LEU A 231 9.81 -0.54 2.43
C LEU A 231 10.66 0.65 1.96
N ALA A 232 11.90 0.74 2.44
CA ALA A 232 12.78 1.83 2.06
C ALA A 232 14.19 1.35 1.71
N ALA A 233 14.83 2.07 0.78
CA ALA A 233 16.25 1.96 0.48
C ALA A 233 16.98 3.12 1.15
N VAL A 234 17.94 2.82 2.03
CA VAL A 234 18.64 3.78 2.86
C VAL A 234 20.14 3.51 2.89
N GLU A 235 20.97 4.55 3.01
CA GLU A 235 22.41 4.40 3.21
C GLU A 235 22.70 3.92 4.65
N ASP A 236 22.05 4.50 5.65
CA ASP A 236 22.13 4.10 7.06
C ASP A 236 20.77 3.59 7.55
N PRO A 237 20.67 2.31 7.92
CA PRO A 237 19.40 1.71 8.34
C PRO A 237 18.94 2.14 9.74
N GLU A 238 19.82 2.80 10.55
CA GLU A 238 19.50 3.23 11.92
C GLU A 238 18.86 2.11 12.75
N ARG A 239 17.58 2.32 13.19
CA ARG A 239 16.80 1.38 14.01
C ARG A 239 15.89 0.44 13.21
N PHE A 240 15.80 0.64 11.89
CA PHE A 240 14.91 -0.16 11.06
C PHE A 240 15.49 -1.54 10.72
N VAL A 241 14.61 -2.51 10.50
CA VAL A 241 15.02 -3.88 10.23
C VAL A 241 15.53 -4.03 8.81
N VAL A 242 16.80 -4.38 8.67
CA VAL A 242 17.43 -4.66 7.36
C VAL A 242 17.01 -6.05 6.90
N ILE A 243 16.32 -6.12 5.76
CA ILE A 243 15.87 -7.36 5.13
C ILE A 243 16.63 -7.70 3.86
N GLY A 244 17.46 -6.77 3.36
CA GLY A 244 18.18 -6.95 2.11
C GLY A 244 19.05 -5.75 1.76
N ARG A 245 19.39 -5.66 0.47
CA ARG A 245 20.23 -4.57 -0.06
C ARG A 245 19.92 -4.31 -1.53
N CYS A 246 20.28 -3.13 -2.00
CA CYS A 246 20.35 -2.80 -3.42
C CYS A 246 21.73 -3.12 -3.99
N THR A 247 21.76 -3.69 -5.20
CA THR A 247 23.00 -4.06 -5.90
C THR A 247 22.94 -3.64 -7.37
N ASP A 248 24.07 -3.75 -8.08
CA ASP A 248 24.10 -3.56 -9.52
C ASP A 248 23.27 -4.63 -10.23
N GLY A 249 22.51 -4.22 -11.25
CA GLY A 249 21.66 -5.10 -12.05
C GLY A 249 20.21 -4.62 -12.10
N ALA A 250 19.28 -5.55 -12.30
CA ALA A 250 17.85 -5.24 -12.40
C ALA A 250 17.01 -6.34 -11.75
N GLY A 251 15.77 -5.98 -11.37
CA GLY A 251 14.78 -6.89 -10.80
C GLY A 251 14.98 -7.19 -9.33
N VAL A 252 14.25 -8.19 -8.84
CA VAL A 252 14.29 -8.61 -7.43
C VAL A 252 14.76 -10.06 -7.34
N VAL A 253 15.57 -10.35 -6.32
CA VAL A 253 16.01 -11.71 -5.97
C VAL A 253 15.62 -11.96 -4.52
N PHE A 254 14.88 -13.04 -4.30
CA PHE A 254 14.56 -13.53 -2.96
C PHE A 254 15.39 -14.78 -2.67
N THR A 255 15.90 -14.84 -1.44
CA THR A 255 16.52 -16.05 -0.89
C THR A 255 15.87 -16.44 0.43
N LEU A 256 15.83 -17.75 0.70
CA LEU A 256 15.48 -18.31 2.00
C LEU A 256 16.57 -19.31 2.38
N ASP A 257 17.21 -19.09 3.53
CA ASP A 257 18.38 -19.86 3.97
C ASP A 257 19.46 -19.96 2.89
N GLY A 258 19.71 -18.84 2.19
CA GLY A 258 20.70 -18.72 1.12
C GLY A 258 20.33 -19.44 -0.20
N LYS A 259 19.11 -19.94 -0.35
CA LYS A 259 18.62 -20.57 -1.59
C LYS A 259 17.62 -19.68 -2.30
N PRO A 260 17.62 -19.66 -3.65
CA PRO A 260 16.61 -18.90 -4.39
C PRO A 260 15.19 -19.31 -3.99
N TYR A 261 14.32 -18.32 -3.82
CA TYR A 261 12.91 -18.50 -3.47
C TYR A 261 12.01 -17.74 -4.47
N ASP A 262 10.93 -18.38 -4.96
CA ASP A 262 9.96 -17.78 -5.89
C ASP A 262 8.80 -17.19 -5.10
N LEU A 263 8.98 -15.98 -4.57
CA LEU A 263 7.90 -15.24 -3.90
C LEU A 263 7.06 -14.55 -4.95
N ARG A 264 5.72 -14.74 -4.89
CA ARG A 264 4.74 -14.12 -5.80
C ARG A 264 3.89 -13.13 -5.02
N GLY A 265 3.39 -12.10 -5.69
CA GLY A 265 2.51 -11.08 -5.14
C GLY A 265 1.17 -10.98 -5.88
N TRP A 266 0.38 -10.00 -5.51
CA TRP A 266 -0.94 -9.75 -6.08
C TRP A 266 -0.85 -8.86 -7.33
N GLU A 267 -1.72 -9.10 -8.32
CA GLU A 267 -1.92 -8.23 -9.48
C GLU A 267 -3.41 -8.05 -9.78
N HIS A 268 -3.83 -6.79 -9.96
CA HIS A 268 -5.19 -6.45 -10.40
C HIS A 268 -5.43 -6.83 -11.86
N PHE A 269 -6.69 -7.17 -12.18
CA PHE A 269 -7.17 -7.52 -13.53
C PHE A 269 -6.60 -8.82 -14.15
N GLN A 270 -5.77 -9.58 -13.49
CA GLN A 270 -5.44 -10.91 -13.98
C GLN A 270 -6.65 -11.84 -13.81
N SER A 271 -7.02 -12.55 -14.87
CA SER A 271 -7.99 -13.66 -14.79
C SER A 271 -7.46 -14.67 -13.78
N GLN A 272 -8.11 -14.81 -12.64
CA GLN A 272 -7.77 -15.82 -11.65
C GLN A 272 -7.86 -17.21 -12.29
N GLY A 273 -6.72 -17.74 -12.72
CA GLY A 273 -6.57 -19.18 -12.86
C GLY A 273 -6.85 -19.78 -11.48
N SER A 274 -7.96 -20.50 -11.38
CA SER A 274 -8.58 -21.15 -10.24
C SER A 274 -7.61 -21.60 -9.13
N SER A 275 -7.17 -20.68 -8.26
CA SER A 275 -6.63 -21.07 -6.96
C SER A 275 -6.76 -19.90 -5.97
N ALA A 276 -7.73 -20.10 -5.05
CA ALA A 276 -7.78 -19.52 -3.72
C ALA A 276 -8.08 -18.02 -3.55
N ARG A 277 -9.34 -17.63 -3.73
CA ARG A 277 -10.11 -16.78 -2.82
C ARG A 277 -11.56 -17.26 -2.79
N SER A 278 -11.78 -18.53 -2.43
CA SER A 278 -13.11 -19.04 -2.07
C SER A 278 -13.25 -19.12 -0.55
#